data_d6fa855fd7704860197ac53d7d706f56
#
_entry.id   d6fa855fd7704860197ac53d7d706f56
#
_cell.length_a   1.000
_cell.length_b   1.000
_cell.length_c   1.000
_cell.angle_alpha   90.00
_cell.angle_beta   90.00
_cell.angle_gamma   90.00
#
_symmetry.space_group_name_H-M   'P 1'
#
loop_
_entity.id
_entity.type
_entity.pdbx_description
1 polymer ?
#
loop_
_entity_poly.entity_id
_entity_poly.type
_entity_poly.pdbx_seq_one_letter_code
_entity_poly.pdbx_strand_id
1 'polypeptide(L)'
;MKLEMTLKRKNLALIALIASTALSGCASAQVGVPEQAATAGRDTTTHMAPVTLHADLSSKMLAVKRGGETIKTYQVAVGQDRYPTPIGTFEIRRIVWNPSWHPPPNSEWAKNKTPKGPGEAGNPMKVVKIFFKDPDYYIHGTGDVESLGSAASHGCLRMDPDDVADLAKLVMTEGGEPREENWFWRIIHFRREEKTVYLDSPVSLTITD
;
A
#
# COMPACT_ATOMS: atom_id res chain seq x y z
N MET A 1 -5.97 16.95 -47.00
CA MET A 1 -4.63 16.46 -47.40
C MET A 1 -4.46 15.11 -46.73
N LYS A 2 -4.65 14.04 -47.52
CA LYS A 2 -4.56 12.64 -47.07
C LYS A 2 -3.10 12.23 -46.98
N LEU A 3 -2.69 11.57 -45.91
CA LEU A 3 -1.45 10.80 -45.92
C LEU A 3 -1.75 9.40 -45.36
N GLU A 4 -1.77 8.46 -46.31
CA GLU A 4 -1.72 7.02 -46.08
C GLU A 4 -0.26 6.62 -45.79
N MET A 5 -0.06 5.70 -44.87
CA MET A 5 1.22 4.99 -44.73
C MET A 5 0.98 3.51 -44.43
N THR A 6 0.97 2.79 -45.42
CA THR A 6 1.62 1.58 -45.93
C THR A 6 2.17 0.60 -44.89
N LEU A 7 1.48 -0.51 -44.88
CA LEU A 7 1.81 -1.82 -44.30
C LEU A 7 3.00 -2.47 -45.02
N LYS A 8 4.06 -2.88 -44.35
CA LYS A 8 5.11 -3.76 -44.90
C LYS A 8 5.10 -5.12 -44.17
N ARG A 9 4.53 -6.12 -44.89
CA ARG A 9 4.75 -7.55 -44.65
C ARG A 9 5.98 -7.99 -45.46
N LYS A 10 6.81 -8.89 -44.90
CA LYS A 10 7.71 -9.91 -45.53
C LYS A 10 8.54 -10.51 -44.37
N ASN A 11 8.89 -11.78 -44.27
CA ASN A 11 8.84 -12.94 -45.18
C ASN A 11 8.84 -14.21 -44.36
N LEU A 12 8.17 -15.19 -44.93
CA LEU A 12 8.16 -16.60 -44.60
C LEU A 12 9.47 -17.24 -45.13
N ALA A 13 10.13 -18.10 -44.36
CA ALA A 13 11.07 -19.07 -44.91
C ALA A 13 10.90 -20.43 -44.21
N LEU A 14 10.40 -21.32 -44.96
CA LEU A 14 10.21 -22.75 -44.75
C LEU A 14 11.49 -23.48 -45.23
N ILE A 15 12.13 -24.35 -44.43
CA ILE A 15 13.04 -25.36 -44.94
C ILE A 15 12.80 -26.71 -44.23
N ALA A 16 12.69 -27.73 -45.05
CA ALA A 16 12.27 -29.09 -44.79
C ALA A 16 13.45 -30.02 -44.39
N LEU A 17 13.10 -31.04 -43.63
CA LEU A 17 13.33 -32.47 -43.80
C LEU A 17 14.74 -32.98 -44.15
N ILE A 18 15.35 -33.82 -43.31
CA ILE A 18 16.02 -35.06 -43.72
C ILE A 18 15.88 -36.10 -42.60
N ALA A 19 15.34 -37.25 -42.97
CA ALA A 19 15.30 -38.47 -42.21
C ALA A 19 16.57 -39.31 -42.48
N SER A 20 17.08 -40.01 -41.50
CA SER A 20 17.92 -41.19 -41.72
C SER A 20 17.82 -42.17 -40.55
N THR A 21 17.39 -43.35 -40.91
CA THR A 21 17.27 -44.57 -40.12
C THR A 21 18.62 -45.26 -39.97
N ALA A 22 18.92 -45.82 -38.79
CA ALA A 22 19.78 -47.00 -38.65
C ALA A 22 19.39 -47.80 -37.41
N LEU A 23 19.00 -49.07 -37.63
CA LEU A 23 18.85 -50.12 -36.63
C LEU A 23 20.22 -50.71 -36.26
N SER A 24 20.36 -51.11 -35.01
CA SER A 24 20.95 -52.39 -34.52
C SER A 24 21.31 -52.21 -33.05
N GLY A 25 20.81 -53.01 -32.15
CA GLY A 25 21.33 -54.27 -31.72
C GLY A 25 21.32 -54.36 -30.20
N CYS A 26 20.70 -55.37 -29.64
CA CYS A 26 20.59 -55.88 -28.31
C CYS A 26 21.76 -55.67 -27.31
N ALA A 27 21.42 -55.41 -26.07
CA ALA A 27 21.94 -56.16 -24.90
C ALA A 27 21.18 -55.72 -23.64
N SER A 28 20.48 -56.70 -23.02
CA SER A 28 19.83 -56.53 -21.72
C SER A 28 20.88 -56.57 -20.58
N ALA A 29 20.92 -55.51 -19.81
CA ALA A 29 21.50 -55.56 -18.48
C ALA A 29 20.58 -54.76 -17.54
N GLN A 30 19.76 -55.50 -16.76
CA GLN A 30 19.02 -54.91 -15.65
C GLN A 30 19.99 -54.63 -14.50
N VAL A 31 20.32 -53.36 -14.34
CA VAL A 31 20.95 -52.87 -13.13
C VAL A 31 19.88 -52.06 -12.40
N GLY A 32 19.59 -52.51 -11.19
CA GLY A 32 18.59 -51.87 -10.30
C GLY A 32 18.89 -50.40 -10.11
N VAL A 33 17.91 -49.58 -10.50
CA VAL A 33 17.91 -48.14 -10.21
C VAL A 33 17.45 -47.99 -8.76
N PRO A 34 18.22 -47.36 -7.88
CA PRO A 34 17.69 -46.97 -6.59
C PRO A 34 16.60 -45.93 -6.82
N GLU A 35 15.45 -46.20 -6.27
CA GLU A 35 14.31 -45.29 -6.18
C GLU A 35 14.80 -43.98 -5.58
N GLN A 36 15.02 -43.00 -6.42
CA GLN A 36 15.30 -41.64 -5.98
C GLN A 36 14.03 -41.11 -5.35
N ALA A 37 14.10 -40.96 -4.02
CA ALA A 37 13.13 -40.22 -3.24
C ALA A 37 12.72 -38.94 -3.99
N ALA A 38 11.42 -38.83 -4.24
CA ALA A 38 10.82 -37.62 -4.78
C ALA A 38 11.25 -36.46 -3.84
N THR A 39 12.17 -35.66 -4.32
CA THR A 39 12.40 -34.35 -3.73
C THR A 39 11.12 -33.57 -3.85
N ALA A 40 10.37 -33.54 -2.75
CA ALA A 40 9.28 -32.60 -2.59
C ALA A 40 9.78 -31.23 -3.01
N GLY A 41 9.24 -30.75 -4.11
CA GLY A 41 9.49 -29.39 -4.56
C GLY A 41 9.23 -28.46 -3.39
N ARG A 42 10.31 -27.95 -2.83
CA ARG A 42 10.23 -26.86 -1.87
C ARG A 42 9.70 -25.69 -2.66
N ASP A 43 8.40 -25.46 -2.55
CA ASP A 43 7.77 -24.24 -3.04
C ASP A 43 8.47 -23.06 -2.34
N THR A 44 9.48 -22.52 -3.01
CA THR A 44 10.19 -21.33 -2.57
C THR A 44 9.39 -20.10 -2.96
N THR A 45 8.13 -20.05 -2.54
CA THR A 45 7.46 -18.78 -2.37
C THR A 45 8.20 -18.10 -1.24
N THR A 46 9.14 -17.22 -1.57
CA THR A 46 9.84 -16.39 -0.60
C THR A 46 8.77 -15.53 0.08
N HIS A 47 8.20 -16.02 1.17
CA HIS A 47 7.22 -15.28 1.97
C HIS A 47 8.02 -14.15 2.63
N MET A 48 8.04 -13.00 1.96
CA MET A 48 8.65 -11.80 2.55
C MET A 48 7.96 -11.52 3.90
N ALA A 49 8.76 -11.20 4.91
CA ALA A 49 8.23 -10.85 6.22
C ALA A 49 7.17 -9.74 6.09
N PRO A 50 6.06 -9.82 6.83
CA PRO A 50 5.00 -8.82 6.76
C PRO A 50 5.51 -7.43 7.14
N VAL A 51 4.93 -6.42 6.52
CA VAL A 51 5.19 -5.03 6.88
C VAL A 51 4.42 -4.68 8.16
N THR A 52 5.07 -3.92 9.02
CA THR A 52 4.49 -3.31 10.20
C THR A 52 4.82 -1.82 10.23
N LEU A 53 3.96 -1.03 10.86
CA LEU A 53 4.17 0.39 11.07
C LEU A 53 4.52 0.64 12.54
N HIS A 54 5.42 1.59 12.78
CA HIS A 54 5.79 2.02 14.11
C HIS A 54 5.85 3.56 14.16
N ALA A 55 4.97 4.17 14.93
CA ALA A 55 4.98 5.60 15.18
C ALA A 55 5.58 5.87 16.57
N ASP A 56 6.60 6.68 16.62
CA ASP A 56 7.25 7.18 17.84
C ASP A 56 6.81 8.63 18.03
N LEU A 57 6.04 8.87 19.08
CA LEU A 57 5.46 10.18 19.37
C LEU A 57 6.50 11.17 19.88
N SER A 58 7.56 10.69 20.55
CA SER A 58 8.64 11.55 21.04
C SER A 58 9.46 12.12 19.90
N SER A 59 9.85 11.31 18.92
CA SER A 59 10.61 11.73 17.74
C SER A 59 9.74 12.30 16.61
N LYS A 60 8.42 12.14 16.67
CA LYS A 60 7.44 12.51 15.61
C LYS A 60 7.75 11.84 14.28
N MET A 61 8.13 10.58 14.34
CA MET A 61 8.47 9.77 13.16
C MET A 61 7.57 8.54 13.07
N LEU A 62 7.17 8.20 11.85
CA LEU A 62 6.52 6.94 11.52
C LEU A 62 7.47 6.11 10.66
N ALA A 63 7.84 4.93 11.15
CA ALA A 63 8.69 3.97 10.46
C ALA A 63 7.85 2.84 9.86
N VAL A 64 8.16 2.49 8.63
CA VAL A 64 7.71 1.24 7.98
C VAL A 64 8.80 0.20 8.19
N LYS A 65 8.44 -0.95 8.75
CA LYS A 65 9.37 -2.03 9.04
C LYS A 65 8.99 -3.30 8.31
N ARG A 66 10.00 -4.06 7.86
CA ARG A 66 9.84 -5.40 7.29
C ARG A 66 10.84 -6.34 7.96
N GLY A 67 10.34 -7.42 8.58
CA GLY A 67 11.21 -8.33 9.32
C GLY A 67 12.01 -7.68 10.47
N GLY A 68 11.48 -6.57 11.03
CA GLY A 68 12.15 -5.78 12.07
C GLY A 68 13.07 -4.67 11.54
N GLU A 69 13.49 -4.71 10.28
CA GLU A 69 14.31 -3.68 9.65
C GLU A 69 13.44 -2.51 9.18
N THR A 70 13.90 -1.28 9.40
CA THR A 70 13.25 -0.07 8.91
C THR A 70 13.56 0.13 7.43
N ILE A 71 12.53 0.07 6.59
CA ILE A 71 12.64 0.24 5.13
C ILE A 71 12.25 1.64 4.65
N LYS A 72 11.47 2.37 5.44
CA LYS A 72 11.09 3.76 5.15
C LYS A 72 10.70 4.51 6.42
N THR A 73 10.86 5.83 6.42
CA THR A 73 10.42 6.70 7.53
C THR A 73 9.72 7.93 6.99
N TYR A 74 8.78 8.46 7.78
CA TYR A 74 8.03 9.66 7.47
C TYR A 74 7.96 10.57 8.70
N GLN A 75 8.04 11.86 8.50
CA GLN A 75 7.77 12.82 9.55
C GLN A 75 6.27 12.99 9.75
N VAL A 76 5.82 13.04 11.00
CA VAL A 76 4.41 13.18 11.34
C VAL A 76 4.18 14.31 12.34
N ALA A 77 2.96 14.90 12.35
CA ALA A 77 2.49 15.66 13.50
C ALA A 77 1.59 14.75 14.34
N VAL A 78 1.76 14.83 15.65
CA VAL A 78 1.06 14.01 16.64
C VAL A 78 0.05 14.81 17.44
N GLY A 79 -0.73 14.16 18.30
CA GLY A 79 -1.69 14.80 19.19
C GLY A 79 -1.03 15.77 20.17
N GLN A 80 -1.72 16.88 20.45
CA GLN A 80 -1.36 17.80 21.54
C GLN A 80 -1.63 17.14 22.90
N ASP A 81 -1.03 17.63 23.97
CA ASP A 81 -1.24 17.14 25.34
C ASP A 81 -2.73 17.06 25.72
N ARG A 82 -3.52 18.05 25.28
CA ARG A 82 -4.97 18.09 25.50
C ARG A 82 -5.75 17.04 24.70
N TYR A 83 -5.19 16.59 23.58
CA TYR A 83 -5.79 15.62 22.65
C TYR A 83 -4.72 14.61 22.21
N PRO A 84 -4.25 13.75 23.12
CA PRO A 84 -3.11 12.88 22.84
C PRO A 84 -3.43 11.83 21.76
N THR A 85 -2.42 11.47 21.00
CA THR A 85 -2.47 10.28 20.17
C THR A 85 -2.46 9.04 21.06
N PRO A 86 -3.39 8.07 20.86
CA PRO A 86 -3.42 6.88 21.70
C PRO A 86 -2.18 6.01 21.47
N ILE A 87 -1.56 5.57 22.57
CA ILE A 87 -0.43 4.63 22.57
C ILE A 87 -0.96 3.20 22.57
N GLY A 88 -0.25 2.28 21.92
CA GLY A 88 -0.58 0.86 21.86
C GLY A 88 -0.35 0.24 20.51
N THR A 89 -0.86 -0.99 20.34
CA THR A 89 -0.82 -1.70 19.05
C THR A 89 -2.23 -1.75 18.47
N PHE A 90 -2.34 -1.39 17.23
CA PHE A 90 -3.58 -1.27 16.47
C PHE A 90 -3.48 -2.06 15.16
N GLU A 91 -4.63 -2.36 14.58
CA GLU A 91 -4.74 -3.02 13.28
C GLU A 91 -5.40 -2.08 12.27
N ILE A 92 -4.69 -1.83 11.18
CA ILE A 92 -5.23 -1.11 10.04
C ILE A 92 -5.99 -2.11 9.17
N ARG A 93 -7.31 -1.90 9.05
CA ARG A 93 -8.21 -2.74 8.25
C ARG A 93 -8.93 -1.95 7.15
N ARG A 94 -8.87 -0.62 7.20
CA ARG A 94 -9.66 0.25 6.34
C ARG A 94 -8.89 1.50 5.95
N ILE A 95 -8.93 1.79 4.65
CA ILE A 95 -8.37 3.00 4.04
C ILE A 95 -9.46 3.69 3.26
N VAL A 96 -9.55 5.01 3.38
CA VAL A 96 -10.52 5.84 2.67
C VAL A 96 -9.79 6.88 1.84
N TRP A 97 -9.86 6.75 0.53
CA TRP A 97 -9.33 7.71 -0.44
C TRP A 97 -10.35 8.80 -0.74
N ASN A 98 -9.87 10.01 -0.98
CA ASN A 98 -10.70 11.23 -1.13
C ASN A 98 -11.74 11.37 -0.02
N PRO A 99 -11.34 11.31 1.25
CA PRO A 99 -12.26 11.25 2.34
C PRO A 99 -13.06 12.53 2.49
N SER A 100 -14.34 12.40 2.82
CA SER A 100 -15.09 13.45 3.46
C SER A 100 -14.56 13.71 4.86
N TRP A 101 -14.77 14.91 5.36
CA TRP A 101 -14.51 15.23 6.74
C TRP A 101 -15.79 15.74 7.42
N HIS A 102 -16.11 15.17 8.55
CA HIS A 102 -17.16 15.63 9.42
C HIS A 102 -16.55 16.04 10.75
N PRO A 103 -16.90 17.22 11.28
CA PRO A 103 -16.47 17.61 12.60
C PRO A 103 -16.90 16.54 13.62
N PRO A 104 -15.99 16.05 14.50
CA PRO A 104 -16.41 15.08 15.51
C PRO A 104 -17.48 15.66 16.42
N PRO A 105 -18.60 14.94 16.64
CA PRO A 105 -19.64 15.40 17.53
C PRO A 105 -19.08 15.62 18.96
N ASN A 106 -19.59 16.61 19.66
CA ASN A 106 -19.19 16.93 21.04
C ASN A 106 -17.74 17.38 21.23
N SER A 107 -17.05 17.75 20.15
CA SER A 107 -15.69 18.29 20.23
C SER A 107 -15.70 19.81 20.24
N GLU A 108 -15.25 20.44 21.33
CA GLU A 108 -15.22 21.91 21.45
C GLU A 108 -14.39 22.57 20.34
N TRP A 109 -13.25 21.97 19.93
CA TRP A 109 -12.41 22.49 18.86
C TRP A 109 -13.07 22.42 17.47
N ALA A 110 -14.08 21.58 17.30
CA ALA A 110 -14.79 21.37 16.04
C ALA A 110 -16.19 22.01 15.98
N LYS A 111 -16.67 22.57 17.10
CA LYS A 111 -18.05 23.06 17.30
C LYS A 111 -18.58 24.00 16.20
N ASN A 112 -17.72 24.85 15.66
CA ASN A 112 -18.08 25.82 14.63
C ASN A 112 -17.56 25.47 13.23
N LYS A 113 -17.12 24.22 13.04
CA LYS A 113 -16.61 23.76 11.74
C LYS A 113 -17.71 23.08 10.95
N THR A 114 -17.70 23.27 9.64
CA THR A 114 -18.65 22.65 8.71
C THR A 114 -18.04 21.41 8.06
N PRO A 115 -18.84 20.37 7.78
CA PRO A 115 -18.41 19.23 6.99
C PRO A 115 -17.77 19.66 5.67
N LYS A 116 -16.85 18.84 5.17
CA LYS A 116 -16.15 19.03 3.91
C LYS A 116 -16.23 17.76 3.07
N GLY A 117 -16.66 17.92 1.83
CA GLY A 117 -16.71 16.82 0.87
C GLY A 117 -15.33 16.43 0.30
N PRO A 118 -15.30 15.34 -0.49
CA PRO A 118 -14.09 14.89 -1.17
C PRO A 118 -13.49 15.98 -2.07
N GLY A 119 -12.21 16.28 -1.89
CA GLY A 119 -11.51 17.30 -2.68
C GLY A 119 -11.97 18.73 -2.48
N GLU A 120 -12.89 19.00 -1.58
CA GLU A 120 -13.36 20.35 -1.27
C GLU A 120 -12.24 21.21 -0.68
N ALA A 121 -12.18 22.48 -1.08
CA ALA A 121 -11.24 23.42 -0.53
C ALA A 121 -11.40 23.52 1.00
N GLY A 122 -10.26 23.46 1.73
CA GLY A 122 -10.26 23.46 3.18
C GLY A 122 -10.61 22.12 3.84
N ASN A 123 -10.78 21.02 3.08
CA ASN A 123 -10.87 19.68 3.66
C ASN A 123 -9.54 19.33 4.35
N PRO A 124 -9.53 19.13 5.69
CA PRO A 124 -8.29 18.91 6.42
C PRO A 124 -7.69 17.51 6.21
N MET A 125 -8.44 16.57 5.61
CA MET A 125 -8.00 15.18 5.43
C MET A 125 -7.16 14.97 4.19
N LYS A 126 -7.21 15.91 3.24
CA LYS A 126 -6.51 15.82 1.96
C LYS A 126 -6.89 14.56 1.19
N VAL A 127 -5.90 13.73 0.84
CA VAL A 127 -6.04 12.66 -0.15
C VAL A 127 -6.52 11.32 0.42
N VAL A 128 -6.22 11.02 1.70
CA VAL A 128 -6.49 9.71 2.27
C VAL A 128 -6.58 9.73 3.79
N LYS A 129 -7.39 8.81 4.36
CA LYS A 129 -7.41 8.40 5.77
C LYS A 129 -7.06 6.93 5.87
N ILE A 130 -6.11 6.58 6.71
CA ILE A 130 -5.74 5.21 7.07
C ILE A 130 -6.20 4.99 8.51
N PHE A 131 -7.28 4.24 8.71
CA PHE A 131 -7.88 4.07 10.04
C PHE A 131 -7.10 3.05 10.85
N PHE A 132 -6.71 3.44 12.07
CA PHE A 132 -6.06 2.53 13.02
C PHE A 132 -6.90 2.32 14.29
N LYS A 133 -7.83 3.23 14.61
CA LYS A 133 -8.77 3.06 15.72
C LYS A 133 -10.08 3.80 15.40
N ASP A 134 -11.14 3.03 15.16
CA ASP A 134 -12.47 3.61 14.89
C ASP A 134 -13.04 4.34 16.13
N PRO A 135 -13.89 5.34 15.92
CA PRO A 135 -14.26 5.91 14.62
C PRO A 135 -13.34 7.05 14.17
N ASP A 136 -12.51 7.63 15.06
CA ASP A 136 -11.96 8.98 14.87
C ASP A 136 -10.43 9.06 14.84
N TYR A 137 -9.71 7.93 14.92
CA TYR A 137 -8.26 7.93 14.87
C TYR A 137 -7.72 7.33 13.57
N TYR A 138 -6.99 8.15 12.83
CA TYR A 138 -6.43 7.77 11.53
C TYR A 138 -5.13 8.52 11.25
N ILE A 139 -4.34 7.99 10.32
CA ILE A 139 -3.24 8.69 9.67
C ILE A 139 -3.84 9.39 8.45
N HIS A 140 -3.56 10.69 8.25
CA HIS A 140 -4.12 11.45 7.13
C HIS A 140 -3.19 12.56 6.65
N GLY A 141 -3.43 13.05 5.44
CA GLY A 141 -2.70 14.19 4.90
C GLY A 141 -3.07 15.50 5.61
N THR A 142 -2.16 16.46 5.59
CA THR A 142 -2.44 17.80 6.11
C THR A 142 -2.10 18.87 5.09
N GLY A 143 -2.79 20.01 5.12
CA GLY A 143 -2.38 21.21 4.38
C GLY A 143 -1.49 22.12 5.20
N ASP A 144 -1.30 21.81 6.47
CA ASP A 144 -0.44 22.51 7.41
C ASP A 144 0.86 21.69 7.59
N VAL A 145 1.65 21.67 6.50
CA VAL A 145 2.89 20.88 6.45
C VAL A 145 3.97 21.42 7.40
N GLU A 146 3.90 22.69 7.75
CA GLU A 146 4.80 23.31 8.72
C GLU A 146 4.60 22.75 10.14
N SER A 147 3.44 22.13 10.41
CA SER A 147 3.18 21.48 11.70
C SER A 147 3.80 20.10 11.83
N LEU A 148 4.34 19.52 10.75
CA LEU A 148 5.01 18.22 10.83
C LEU A 148 6.23 18.27 11.74
N GLY A 149 6.47 17.21 12.50
CA GLY A 149 7.49 17.18 13.54
C GLY A 149 7.07 17.83 14.87
N SER A 150 5.79 18.22 15.03
CA SER A 150 5.29 18.84 16.24
C SER A 150 4.02 18.15 16.79
N ALA A 151 3.64 18.51 18.02
CA ALA A 151 2.38 18.12 18.65
C ALA A 151 1.28 19.13 18.27
N ALA A 152 0.65 18.95 17.10
CA ALA A 152 -0.29 19.93 16.53
C ALA A 152 -1.66 19.36 16.19
N SER A 153 -1.89 18.03 16.30
CA SER A 153 -3.15 17.41 15.95
C SER A 153 -4.11 17.28 17.14
N HIS A 154 -5.29 16.78 16.87
CA HIS A 154 -6.28 16.40 17.90
C HIS A 154 -6.35 14.88 18.07
N GLY A 155 -5.17 14.22 18.06
CA GLY A 155 -5.02 12.79 18.30
C GLY A 155 -4.72 11.93 17.07
N CYS A 156 -5.02 12.39 15.86
CA CYS A 156 -4.63 11.72 14.62
C CYS A 156 -3.13 11.94 14.32
N LEU A 157 -2.57 11.09 13.47
CA LEU A 157 -1.24 11.30 12.90
C LEU A 157 -1.39 12.05 11.57
N ARG A 158 -0.76 13.23 11.46
CA ARG A 158 -0.77 14.02 10.22
C ARG A 158 0.51 13.79 9.45
N MET A 159 0.41 13.70 8.14
CA MET A 159 1.53 13.54 7.22
C MET A 159 1.44 14.52 6.06
N ASP A 160 2.53 14.67 5.34
CA ASP A 160 2.50 15.28 4.03
C ASP A 160 1.51 14.54 3.12
N PRO A 161 0.74 15.23 2.25
CA PRO A 161 -0.25 14.58 1.39
C PRO A 161 0.31 13.54 0.42
N ASP A 162 1.53 13.72 -0.09
CA ASP A 162 2.18 12.77 -0.99
C ASP A 162 2.73 11.57 -0.21
N ASP A 163 3.31 11.81 0.96
CA ASP A 163 3.82 10.78 1.85
C ASP A 163 2.71 9.84 2.35
N VAL A 164 1.56 10.39 2.76
CA VAL A 164 0.44 9.55 3.22
C VAL A 164 -0.21 8.78 2.07
N ALA A 165 -0.21 9.32 0.87
CA ALA A 165 -0.68 8.60 -0.32
C ALA A 165 0.24 7.42 -0.65
N ASP A 166 1.55 7.61 -0.55
CA ASP A 166 2.55 6.57 -0.75
C ASP A 166 2.47 5.48 0.35
N LEU A 167 2.33 5.89 1.62
CA LEU A 167 2.09 4.96 2.73
C LEU A 167 0.81 4.14 2.52
N ALA A 168 -0.28 4.77 2.08
CA ALA A 168 -1.54 4.10 1.83
C ALA A 168 -1.44 3.05 0.72
N LYS A 169 -0.72 3.35 -0.38
CA LYS A 169 -0.43 2.39 -1.46
C LYS A 169 0.32 1.17 -0.93
N LEU A 170 1.35 1.40 -0.12
CA LEU A 170 2.13 0.33 0.51
C LEU A 170 1.25 -0.52 1.42
N VAL A 171 0.48 0.10 2.32
CA VAL A 171 -0.42 -0.60 3.25
C VAL A 171 -1.49 -1.41 2.50
N MET A 172 -2.04 -0.89 1.39
CA MET A 172 -2.97 -1.64 0.54
C MET A 172 -2.31 -2.86 -0.09
N THR A 173 -1.10 -2.72 -0.62
CA THR A 173 -0.36 -3.82 -1.24
C THR A 173 -0.07 -4.92 -0.23
N GLU A 174 0.43 -4.58 0.94
CA GLU A 174 0.74 -5.52 2.03
C GLU A 174 -0.52 -6.13 2.65
N GLY A 175 -1.62 -5.39 2.62
CA GLY A 175 -2.93 -5.83 3.12
C GLY A 175 -3.74 -6.67 2.13
N GLY A 176 -3.17 -7.05 0.97
CA GLY A 176 -3.85 -7.90 -0.02
C GLY A 176 -4.71 -7.15 -1.04
N GLU A 177 -4.68 -5.81 -1.04
CA GLU A 177 -5.51 -4.95 -1.89
C GLU A 177 -4.69 -4.07 -2.86
N PRO A 178 -3.73 -4.63 -3.63
CA PRO A 178 -2.94 -3.83 -4.58
C PRO A 178 -3.83 -3.23 -5.67
N ARG A 179 -3.43 -2.07 -6.18
CA ARG A 179 -4.09 -1.40 -7.31
C ARG A 179 -3.05 -0.92 -8.31
N GLU A 180 -3.46 -0.83 -9.56
CA GLU A 180 -2.65 -0.27 -10.64
C GLU A 180 -2.44 1.25 -10.44
N GLU A 181 -1.31 1.77 -10.93
CA GLU A 181 -1.00 3.20 -10.83
C GLU A 181 -2.07 4.11 -11.46
N ASN A 182 -2.72 3.66 -12.53
CA ASN A 182 -3.81 4.40 -13.16
C ASN A 182 -5.02 4.57 -12.23
N TRP A 183 -5.28 3.61 -11.32
CA TRP A 183 -6.33 3.72 -10.32
C TRP A 183 -6.03 4.85 -9.34
N PHE A 184 -4.80 4.90 -8.81
CA PHE A 184 -4.36 5.96 -7.90
C PHE A 184 -4.36 7.31 -8.58
N TRP A 185 -3.87 7.38 -9.83
CA TRP A 185 -3.87 8.62 -10.61
C TRP A 185 -5.29 9.18 -10.75
N ARG A 186 -6.27 8.34 -11.11
CA ARG A 186 -7.67 8.74 -11.23
C ARG A 186 -8.26 9.23 -9.90
N ILE A 187 -7.99 8.55 -8.80
CA ILE A 187 -8.45 8.93 -7.47
C ILE A 187 -7.88 10.30 -7.09
N ILE A 188 -6.60 10.51 -7.24
CA ILE A 188 -5.91 11.74 -6.81
C ILE A 188 -6.34 12.95 -7.65
N HIS A 189 -6.52 12.77 -8.96
CA HIS A 189 -6.82 13.89 -9.86
C HIS A 189 -8.33 14.19 -10.02
N PHE A 190 -9.18 13.18 -9.89
CA PHE A 190 -10.64 13.34 -10.00
C PHE A 190 -11.36 13.26 -8.66
N ARG A 191 -10.87 13.88 -7.64
CA ARG A 191 -11.30 13.89 -6.23
C ARG A 191 -12.80 14.21 -6.00
N ARG A 192 -13.71 13.53 -6.68
CA ARG A 192 -15.16 13.77 -6.59
C ARG A 192 -15.89 12.71 -5.79
N GLU A 193 -15.27 11.55 -5.55
CA GLU A 193 -15.89 10.43 -4.86
C GLU A 193 -14.97 9.86 -3.80
N GLU A 194 -15.53 9.58 -2.65
CA GLU A 194 -14.89 8.81 -1.61
C GLU A 194 -14.78 7.35 -2.02
N LYS A 195 -13.64 6.73 -1.82
CA LYS A 195 -13.40 5.31 -2.10
C LYS A 195 -12.86 4.62 -0.86
N THR A 196 -13.67 3.73 -0.29
CA THR A 196 -13.25 2.88 0.82
C THR A 196 -12.65 1.58 0.31
N VAL A 197 -11.50 1.21 0.88
CA VAL A 197 -10.83 -0.08 0.67
C VAL A 197 -10.72 -0.78 2.02
N TYR A 198 -11.18 -2.01 2.08
CA TYR A 198 -10.99 -2.90 3.22
C TYR A 198 -9.87 -3.87 2.89
N LEU A 199 -8.93 -4.04 3.80
CA LEU A 199 -7.78 -4.94 3.61
C LEU A 199 -8.19 -6.38 3.90
N ASP A 200 -7.72 -7.31 3.07
CA ASP A 200 -7.88 -8.75 3.29
C ASP A 200 -7.11 -9.22 4.54
N SER A 201 -5.92 -8.64 4.72
CA SER A 201 -5.06 -8.89 5.88
C SER A 201 -4.77 -7.56 6.58
N PRO A 202 -4.98 -7.46 7.91
CA PRO A 202 -4.68 -6.22 8.62
C PRO A 202 -3.19 -5.95 8.68
N VAL A 203 -2.82 -4.66 8.60
CA VAL A 203 -1.44 -4.21 8.81
C VAL A 203 -1.31 -3.65 10.22
N SER A 204 -0.33 -4.15 10.97
CA SER A 204 -0.11 -3.72 12.36
C SER A 204 0.53 -2.34 12.44
N LEU A 205 0.02 -1.49 13.34
CA LEU A 205 0.60 -0.21 13.72
C LEU A 205 0.86 -0.21 15.24
N THR A 206 2.10 -0.05 15.64
CA THR A 206 2.48 0.19 17.05
C THR A 206 2.78 1.67 17.23
N ILE A 207 2.20 2.28 18.26
CA ILE A 207 2.43 3.68 18.63
C ILE A 207 3.05 3.69 20.02
N THR A 208 4.21 4.32 20.15
CA THR A 208 4.96 4.50 21.41
C THR A 208 5.23 5.98 21.67
N ASP A 209 5.57 6.28 22.92
CA ASP A 209 6.04 7.60 23.32
C ASP A 209 7.54 7.64 23.35
#